data_edee33d5cd2242b4495aee0128cfc08a
#
_entry.id   edee33d5cd2242b4495aee0128cfc08a
#
_cell.length_a   1.000
_cell.length_b   1.000
_cell.length_c   1.000
_cell.angle_alpha   90.00
_cell.angle_beta   90.00
_cell.angle_gamma   90.00
#
_symmetry.space_group_name_H-M   'P 1'
#
loop_
_entity.id
_entity.type
_entity.pdbx_description
1 polymer ?
#
loop_
_entity_poly.entity_id
_entity_poly.type
_entity_poly.pdbx_seq_one_letter_code
_entity_poly.pdbx_strand_id
1 'polypeptide(L)'
;MMKIKVAATQMSCTWEIEENITKAKKLIYEAAKEGANIILLQELFQTPYFCIQYDEEIFKLAQTYENNNVLKEMSSLAKELNVVLPISFFEKDNNAYFNSIAVINSDGNILGKYRKSHIPDGAGYLEKYYFNPGNTGFEVWDTAFGKIGIGICWDQWFPEAAR
;
A
#
# COMPACT_ATOMS: atom_id res chain seq x y z
N MET A 1 8.76 20.74 19.39
CA MET A 1 8.12 20.10 18.23
C MET A 1 8.76 18.74 18.08
N MET A 2 7.99 17.66 18.07
CA MET A 2 8.51 16.30 17.89
C MET A 2 9.03 16.13 16.46
N LYS A 3 10.25 15.63 16.29
CA LYS A 3 10.82 15.37 14.96
C LYS A 3 10.35 13.99 14.51
N ILE A 4 9.60 13.94 13.41
CA ILE A 4 9.11 12.70 12.79
C ILE A 4 10.13 12.23 11.74
N LYS A 5 10.52 10.98 11.79
CA LYS A 5 11.37 10.34 10.79
C LYS A 5 10.51 9.45 9.90
N VAL A 6 10.58 9.66 8.59
CA VAL A 6 9.89 8.85 7.59
C VAL A 6 10.90 8.02 6.80
N ALA A 7 10.50 6.84 6.37
CA ALA A 7 11.29 5.97 5.52
C ALA A 7 10.46 5.52 4.32
N ALA A 8 11.10 5.41 3.17
CA ALA A 8 10.57 4.73 2.00
C ALA A 8 11.51 3.57 1.67
N THR A 9 10.95 2.40 1.41
CA THR A 9 11.72 1.21 1.07
C THR A 9 11.64 0.90 -0.42
N GLN A 10 12.62 0.16 -0.92
CA GLN A 10 12.63 -0.34 -2.28
C GLN A 10 13.27 -1.73 -2.33
N MET A 11 12.63 -2.66 -3.03
CA MET A 11 13.14 -4.02 -3.20
C MET A 11 12.74 -4.58 -4.57
N SER A 12 13.48 -5.58 -5.03
CA SER A 12 13.05 -6.42 -6.16
C SER A 12 12.01 -7.43 -5.69
N CYS A 13 10.95 -7.61 -6.47
CA CYS A 13 9.91 -8.59 -6.21
C CYS A 13 10.02 -9.78 -7.17
N THR A 14 9.65 -10.96 -6.68
CA THR A 14 9.50 -12.21 -7.42
C THR A 14 8.02 -12.62 -7.43
N TRP A 15 7.66 -13.68 -8.15
CA TRP A 15 6.30 -14.22 -8.10
C TRP A 15 6.03 -15.06 -6.84
N GLU A 16 7.06 -15.26 -5.99
CA GLU A 16 6.93 -15.91 -4.69
C GLU A 16 6.49 -14.86 -3.64
N ILE A 17 5.18 -14.77 -3.43
CA ILE A 17 4.55 -13.75 -2.57
C ILE A 17 5.15 -13.73 -1.15
N GLU A 18 5.32 -14.90 -0.54
CA GLU A 18 5.86 -15.03 0.82
C GLU A 18 7.32 -14.54 0.93
N GLU A 19 8.11 -14.70 -0.14
CA GLU A 19 9.46 -14.16 -0.20
C GLU A 19 9.43 -12.63 -0.19
N ASN A 20 8.52 -12.02 -0.97
CA ASN A 20 8.38 -10.57 -1.03
C ASN A 20 7.88 -10.00 0.30
N ILE A 21 6.91 -10.66 0.96
CA ILE A 21 6.43 -10.28 2.29
C ILE A 21 7.57 -10.34 3.31
N THR A 22 8.38 -11.40 3.27
CA THR A 22 9.54 -11.56 4.15
C THR A 22 10.57 -10.45 3.95
N LYS A 23 10.89 -10.11 2.69
CA LYS A 23 11.79 -9.00 2.35
C LYS A 23 11.24 -7.65 2.84
N ALA A 24 9.95 -7.40 2.63
CA ALA A 24 9.28 -6.18 3.08
C ALA A 24 9.35 -6.04 4.61
N LYS A 25 9.04 -7.11 5.36
CA LYS A 25 9.14 -7.13 6.82
C LYS A 25 10.56 -6.82 7.29
N LYS A 26 11.58 -7.41 6.66
CA LYS A 26 12.99 -7.13 6.97
C LYS A 26 13.32 -5.64 6.80
N LEU A 27 12.90 -5.02 5.70
CA LEU A 27 13.11 -3.59 5.45
C LEU A 27 12.37 -2.72 6.46
N ILE A 28 11.16 -3.11 6.89
CA ILE A 28 10.41 -2.43 7.94
C ILE A 28 11.19 -2.49 9.28
N TYR A 29 11.71 -3.68 9.65
CA TYR A 29 12.52 -3.84 10.85
C TYR A 29 13.78 -2.95 10.83
N GLU A 30 14.49 -2.92 9.71
CA GLU A 30 15.69 -2.10 9.51
C GLU A 30 15.35 -0.60 9.66
N ALA A 31 14.30 -0.12 8.99
CA ALA A 31 13.86 1.27 9.08
C ALA A 31 13.41 1.65 10.50
N ALA A 32 12.65 0.79 11.17
CA ALA A 32 12.22 1.01 12.55
C ALA A 32 13.42 1.06 13.51
N LYS A 33 14.40 0.18 13.35
CA LYS A 33 15.66 0.18 14.13
C LYS A 33 16.44 1.49 13.98
N GLU A 34 16.36 2.11 12.79
CA GLU A 34 16.94 3.43 12.54
C GLU A 34 16.08 4.59 13.06
N GLY A 35 14.95 4.29 13.71
CA GLY A 35 14.05 5.26 14.33
C GLY A 35 13.01 5.86 13.41
N ALA A 36 12.66 5.21 12.28
CA ALA A 36 11.56 5.63 11.45
C ALA A 36 10.22 5.46 12.18
N ASN A 37 9.35 6.46 12.07
CA ASN A 37 8.02 6.48 12.68
C ASN A 37 6.93 6.08 11.66
N ILE A 38 7.11 6.45 10.39
CA ILE A 38 6.23 6.12 9.29
C ILE A 38 7.07 5.47 8.20
N ILE A 39 6.68 4.28 7.76
CA ILE A 39 7.47 3.49 6.81
C ILE A 39 6.57 3.12 5.63
N LEU A 40 6.94 3.56 4.43
CA LEU A 40 6.22 3.32 3.19
C LEU A 40 6.91 2.23 2.37
N LEU A 41 6.15 1.21 2.00
CA LEU A 41 6.54 0.19 1.02
C LEU A 41 6.18 0.65 -0.40
N GLN A 42 6.76 -0.01 -1.40
CA GLN A 42 6.41 0.23 -2.80
C GLN A 42 4.98 -0.24 -3.13
N GLU A 43 4.40 0.35 -4.16
CA GLU A 43 3.10 -0.02 -4.73
C GLU A 43 3.09 -1.50 -5.14
N LEU A 44 2.03 -2.25 -4.75
CA LEU A 44 1.79 -3.66 -5.11
C LEU A 44 2.99 -4.60 -4.81
N PHE A 45 3.70 -4.35 -3.72
CA PHE A 45 4.97 -4.99 -3.35
C PHE A 45 4.93 -6.52 -3.20
N GLN A 46 3.74 -7.10 -3.17
CA GLN A 46 3.57 -8.55 -2.97
C GLN A 46 3.96 -9.37 -4.21
N THR A 47 4.07 -8.71 -5.38
CA THR A 47 4.44 -9.33 -6.66
C THR A 47 5.33 -8.39 -7.47
N PRO A 48 5.93 -8.84 -8.59
CA PRO A 48 6.37 -7.93 -9.62
C PRO A 48 5.21 -7.05 -10.11
N TYR A 49 5.49 -5.85 -10.59
CA TYR A 49 4.45 -4.98 -11.16
C TYR A 49 3.86 -5.63 -12.41
N PHE A 50 2.67 -6.19 -12.26
CA PHE A 50 2.05 -7.03 -13.29
C PHE A 50 1.31 -6.24 -14.38
N CYS A 51 1.09 -4.95 -14.20
CA CYS A 51 0.35 -4.14 -15.18
C CYS A 51 1.15 -3.80 -16.46
N ILE A 52 2.19 -4.56 -16.76
CA ILE A 52 2.97 -4.46 -18.00
C ILE A 52 2.39 -5.32 -19.14
N GLN A 53 1.50 -6.24 -18.83
CA GLN A 53 0.86 -7.18 -19.75
C GLN A 53 -0.58 -7.48 -19.34
N TYR A 54 -1.37 -8.06 -20.24
CA TYR A 54 -2.70 -8.57 -19.95
C TYR A 54 -2.59 -10.03 -19.52
N ASP A 55 -3.07 -10.36 -18.31
CA ASP A 55 -3.08 -11.73 -17.80
C ASP A 55 -4.27 -11.90 -16.83
N GLU A 56 -5.25 -12.72 -17.23
CA GLU A 56 -6.44 -12.98 -16.41
C GLU A 56 -6.13 -13.74 -15.11
N GLU A 57 -5.05 -14.51 -15.08
CA GLU A 57 -4.66 -15.27 -13.88
C GLU A 57 -4.29 -14.35 -12.71
N ILE A 58 -3.83 -13.15 -12.99
CA ILE A 58 -3.48 -12.14 -11.97
C ILE A 58 -4.66 -11.76 -11.07
N PHE A 59 -5.90 -11.80 -11.59
CA PHE A 59 -7.08 -11.52 -10.78
C PHE A 59 -7.26 -12.48 -9.59
N LYS A 60 -6.66 -13.68 -9.65
CA LYS A 60 -6.67 -14.64 -8.54
C LYS A 60 -5.83 -14.18 -7.34
N LEU A 61 -4.93 -13.22 -7.53
CA LEU A 61 -4.09 -12.66 -6.47
C LEU A 61 -4.82 -11.59 -5.64
N ALA A 62 -5.94 -11.07 -6.15
CA ALA A 62 -6.69 -10.05 -5.47
C ALA A 62 -7.36 -10.60 -4.19
N GLN A 63 -7.26 -9.83 -3.11
CA GLN A 63 -7.81 -10.20 -1.80
C GLN A 63 -8.85 -9.18 -1.34
N THR A 64 -9.85 -9.64 -0.59
CA THR A 64 -10.78 -8.71 0.05
C THR A 64 -10.09 -7.99 1.20
N TYR A 65 -10.48 -6.75 1.45
CA TYR A 65 -9.91 -5.95 2.54
C TYR A 65 -10.04 -6.65 3.91
N GLU A 66 -11.21 -7.24 4.19
CA GLU A 66 -11.54 -7.86 5.47
C GLU A 66 -10.74 -9.15 5.74
N ASN A 67 -10.45 -9.91 4.69
CA ASN A 67 -9.78 -11.22 4.80
C ASN A 67 -8.32 -11.19 4.35
N ASN A 68 -7.72 -10.01 4.19
CA ASN A 68 -6.35 -9.87 3.76
C ASN A 68 -5.38 -10.28 4.88
N ASN A 69 -4.69 -11.40 4.69
CA ASN A 69 -3.74 -11.90 5.69
C ASN A 69 -2.50 -11.01 5.82
N VAL A 70 -2.06 -10.39 4.72
CA VAL A 70 -0.92 -9.47 4.75
C VAL A 70 -1.24 -8.23 5.59
N LEU A 71 -2.45 -7.69 5.50
CA LEU A 71 -2.86 -6.57 6.36
C LEU A 71 -2.87 -6.97 7.84
N LYS A 72 -3.29 -8.20 8.18
CA LYS A 72 -3.28 -8.72 9.57
C LYS A 72 -1.86 -8.86 10.09
N GLU A 73 -0.93 -9.40 9.28
CA GLU A 73 0.48 -9.50 9.63
C GLU A 73 1.11 -8.12 9.83
N MET A 74 0.88 -7.20 8.89
CA MET A 74 1.42 -5.85 8.97
C MET A 74 0.84 -5.04 10.14
N SER A 75 -0.43 -5.29 10.53
CA SER A 75 -1.03 -4.74 11.73
C SER A 75 -0.28 -5.19 13.00
N SER A 76 0.02 -6.48 13.09
CA SER A 76 0.79 -7.02 14.20
C SER A 76 2.21 -6.42 14.26
N LEU A 77 2.85 -6.29 13.09
CA LEU A 77 4.19 -5.72 12.97
C LEU A 77 4.21 -4.22 13.31
N ALA A 78 3.22 -3.45 12.84
CA ALA A 78 3.08 -2.04 13.15
C ALA A 78 3.00 -1.80 14.66
N LYS A 79 2.21 -2.63 15.35
CA LYS A 79 2.07 -2.60 16.82
C LYS A 79 3.37 -2.99 17.52
N GLU A 80 4.03 -4.06 17.08
CA GLU A 80 5.28 -4.55 17.66
C GLU A 80 6.38 -3.47 17.61
N LEU A 81 6.50 -2.80 16.46
CA LEU A 81 7.57 -1.82 16.20
C LEU A 81 7.18 -0.39 16.57
N ASN A 82 5.92 -0.15 16.95
CA ASN A 82 5.37 1.19 17.20
C ASN A 82 5.58 2.14 16.01
N VAL A 83 5.19 1.71 14.80
CA VAL A 83 5.33 2.46 13.54
C VAL A 83 4.01 2.53 12.79
N VAL A 84 3.85 3.54 11.93
CA VAL A 84 2.74 3.65 11.00
C VAL A 84 3.14 3.03 9.66
N LEU A 85 2.28 2.16 9.13
CA LEU A 85 2.50 1.43 7.89
C LEU A 85 1.35 1.65 6.90
N PRO A 86 1.53 2.47 5.86
CA PRO A 86 0.67 2.45 4.68
C PRO A 86 1.02 1.20 3.84
N ILE A 87 0.06 0.27 3.67
CA ILE A 87 0.28 -1.03 3.04
C ILE A 87 -0.53 -1.15 1.76
N SER A 88 0.17 -1.24 0.62
CA SER A 88 -0.41 -1.42 -0.71
C SER A 88 -0.83 -2.86 -0.94
N PHE A 89 -1.98 -3.07 -1.60
CA PHE A 89 -2.48 -4.39 -1.96
C PHE A 89 -3.43 -4.35 -3.16
N PHE A 90 -3.53 -5.47 -3.86
CA PHE A 90 -4.53 -5.70 -4.91
C PHE A 90 -5.85 -6.08 -4.25
N GLU A 91 -6.80 -5.15 -4.25
CA GLU A 91 -8.10 -5.33 -3.60
C GLU A 91 -9.14 -5.89 -4.55
N LYS A 92 -9.92 -6.86 -4.05
CA LYS A 92 -11.19 -7.28 -4.64
C LYS A 92 -12.34 -6.85 -3.73
N ASP A 93 -13.33 -6.18 -4.29
CA ASP A 93 -14.58 -5.83 -3.59
C ASP A 93 -15.75 -6.22 -4.50
N ASN A 94 -16.46 -7.29 -4.11
CA ASN A 94 -17.48 -7.93 -4.95
C ASN A 94 -16.93 -8.29 -6.35
N ASN A 95 -17.42 -7.63 -7.39
CA ASN A 95 -17.01 -7.82 -8.79
C ASN A 95 -16.06 -6.73 -9.30
N ALA A 96 -15.58 -5.87 -8.42
CA ALA A 96 -14.66 -4.79 -8.75
C ALA A 96 -13.27 -5.02 -8.15
N TYR A 97 -12.25 -4.49 -8.82
CA TYR A 97 -10.86 -4.63 -8.41
C TYR A 97 -10.22 -3.25 -8.29
N PHE A 98 -9.37 -3.05 -7.29
CA PHE A 98 -8.77 -1.77 -7.00
C PHE A 98 -7.29 -1.91 -6.63
N ASN A 99 -6.53 -0.88 -6.96
CA ASN A 99 -5.20 -0.65 -6.41
C ASN A 99 -5.38 0.16 -5.12
N SER A 100 -5.10 -0.45 -3.98
CA SER A 100 -5.48 0.08 -2.69
C SER A 100 -4.31 0.17 -1.71
N ILE A 101 -4.41 1.11 -0.77
CA ILE A 101 -3.54 1.22 0.40
C ILE A 101 -4.39 1.23 1.66
N ALA A 102 -4.07 0.37 2.61
CA ALA A 102 -4.58 0.42 3.98
C ALA A 102 -3.61 1.22 4.86
N VAL A 103 -4.13 2.11 5.71
CA VAL A 103 -3.32 2.89 6.65
C VAL A 103 -3.38 2.21 8.03
N ILE A 104 -2.27 1.63 8.45
CA ILE A 104 -2.13 0.95 9.74
C ILE A 104 -1.42 1.86 10.72
N ASN A 105 -2.06 2.16 11.84
CA ASN A 105 -1.49 2.97 12.90
C ASN A 105 -0.52 2.18 13.80
N SER A 106 0.25 2.87 14.61
CA SER A 106 1.29 2.27 15.46
C SER A 106 0.77 1.36 16.59
N ASP A 107 -0.53 1.38 16.86
CA ASP A 107 -1.20 0.44 17.77
C ASP A 107 -1.69 -0.84 17.06
N GLY A 108 -1.48 -0.93 15.75
CA GLY A 108 -1.92 -2.02 14.89
C GLY A 108 -3.34 -1.87 14.35
N ASN A 109 -4.06 -0.80 14.70
CA ASN A 109 -5.39 -0.56 14.16
C ASN A 109 -5.31 -0.05 12.73
N ILE A 110 -6.16 -0.57 11.84
CA ILE A 110 -6.30 -0.05 10.49
C ILE A 110 -7.28 1.13 10.55
N LEU A 111 -6.78 2.32 10.22
CA LEU A 111 -7.55 3.57 10.26
C LEU A 111 -8.52 3.72 9.09
N GLY A 112 -8.20 3.09 7.97
CA GLY A 112 -8.99 3.14 6.75
C GLY A 112 -8.19 2.67 5.54
N LYS A 113 -8.78 2.82 4.36
CA LYS A 113 -8.13 2.51 3.09
C LYS A 113 -8.36 3.61 2.06
N TYR A 114 -7.42 3.78 1.18
CA TYR A 114 -7.51 4.60 -0.02
C TYR A 114 -7.45 3.71 -1.25
N ARG A 115 -8.31 3.95 -2.23
CA ARG A 115 -8.30 3.34 -3.56
C ARG A 115 -7.79 4.35 -4.58
N LYS A 116 -6.77 3.98 -5.35
CA LYS A 116 -6.17 4.83 -6.38
C LYS A 116 -7.22 5.45 -7.29
N SER A 117 -7.28 6.78 -7.33
CA SER A 117 -8.30 7.52 -8.08
C SER A 117 -7.95 7.61 -9.56
N HIS A 118 -6.69 7.86 -9.88
CA HIS A 118 -6.22 8.06 -11.25
C HIS A 118 -5.51 6.80 -11.75
N ILE A 119 -6.21 6.05 -12.60
CA ILE A 119 -5.71 4.78 -13.15
C ILE A 119 -5.08 5.05 -14.52
N PRO A 120 -3.74 4.88 -14.66
CA PRO A 120 -3.07 5.07 -15.93
C PRO A 120 -3.41 3.96 -16.92
N ASP A 121 -3.23 4.27 -18.22
CA ASP A 121 -3.35 3.32 -19.31
C ASP A 121 -2.34 3.66 -20.39
N GLY A 122 -1.57 2.66 -20.81
CA GLY A 122 -0.52 2.83 -21.81
C GLY A 122 0.53 1.74 -21.75
N ALA A 123 1.46 1.76 -22.67
CA ALA A 123 2.54 0.78 -22.72
C ALA A 123 3.33 0.75 -21.40
N GLY A 124 3.36 -0.39 -20.73
CA GLY A 124 4.01 -0.57 -19.42
C GLY A 124 3.16 -0.18 -18.22
N TYR A 125 1.93 0.35 -18.43
CA TYR A 125 1.02 0.80 -17.37
C TYR A 125 -0.43 0.45 -17.74
N LEU A 126 -0.72 -0.83 -18.01
CA LEU A 126 -2.04 -1.31 -18.43
C LEU A 126 -2.98 -1.48 -17.23
N GLU A 127 -2.98 -0.49 -16.33
CA GLU A 127 -3.70 -0.58 -15.06
C GLU A 127 -5.23 -0.60 -15.24
N LYS A 128 -5.77 0.04 -16.28
CA LYS A 128 -7.23 0.02 -16.53
C LYS A 128 -7.79 -1.37 -16.87
N TYR A 129 -6.92 -2.31 -17.25
CA TYR A 129 -7.33 -3.70 -17.40
C TYR A 129 -7.63 -4.37 -16.06
N TYR A 130 -6.87 -4.00 -15.03
CA TYR A 130 -6.95 -4.63 -13.71
C TYR A 130 -7.80 -3.86 -12.72
N PHE A 131 -7.78 -2.52 -12.76
CA PHE A 131 -8.33 -1.70 -11.69
C PHE A 131 -9.44 -0.75 -12.16
N ASN A 132 -10.46 -0.66 -11.32
CA ASN A 132 -11.44 0.41 -11.38
C ASN A 132 -10.86 1.68 -10.75
N PRO A 133 -11.28 2.87 -11.20
CA PRO A 133 -11.01 4.11 -10.47
C PRO A 133 -11.52 4.03 -9.03
N GLY A 134 -10.73 4.54 -8.10
CA GLY A 134 -11.08 4.55 -6.68
C GLY A 134 -12.32 5.39 -6.38
N ASN A 135 -13.05 4.99 -5.36
CA ASN A 135 -14.29 5.62 -4.91
C ASN A 135 -14.26 6.03 -3.43
N THR A 136 -13.07 6.04 -2.81
CA THR A 136 -12.90 6.44 -1.41
C THR A 136 -12.78 7.97 -1.23
N GLY A 137 -12.47 8.69 -2.31
CA GLY A 137 -12.06 10.09 -2.21
C GLY A 137 -10.64 10.22 -1.64
N PHE A 138 -10.20 11.48 -1.47
CA PHE A 138 -8.93 11.80 -0.81
C PHE A 138 -9.20 12.08 0.67
N GLU A 139 -8.54 11.35 1.54
CA GLU A 139 -8.70 11.42 2.99
C GLU A 139 -7.38 11.70 3.68
N VAL A 140 -7.47 12.25 4.88
CA VAL A 140 -6.35 12.48 5.79
C VAL A 140 -6.62 11.72 7.07
N TRP A 141 -5.67 10.86 7.46
CA TRP A 141 -5.75 10.08 8.70
C TRP A 141 -4.90 10.67 9.80
N ASP A 142 -5.50 10.79 10.99
CA ASP A 142 -4.76 11.13 12.19
C ASP A 142 -4.02 9.89 12.71
N THR A 143 -2.70 9.89 12.60
CA THR A 143 -1.85 8.81 13.10
C THR A 143 -1.15 9.22 14.39
N ALA A 144 -0.54 8.27 15.07
CA ALA A 144 0.26 8.54 16.27
C ALA A 144 1.42 9.55 16.03
N PHE A 145 1.85 9.70 14.76
CA PHE A 145 2.99 10.55 14.41
C PHE A 145 2.62 11.75 13.52
N GLY A 146 1.33 12.00 13.35
CA GLY A 146 0.83 13.15 12.60
C GLY A 146 -0.20 12.78 11.54
N LYS A 147 -0.70 13.80 10.88
CA LYS A 147 -1.68 13.64 9.80
C LYS A 147 -0.98 13.18 8.52
N ILE A 148 -1.52 12.16 7.86
CA ILE A 148 -1.03 11.69 6.57
C ILE A 148 -2.17 11.61 5.55
N GLY A 149 -1.91 12.05 4.33
CA GLY A 149 -2.73 11.80 3.15
C GLY A 149 -2.06 10.76 2.26
N ILE A 150 -2.84 10.04 1.47
CA ILE A 150 -2.34 9.02 0.56
C ILE A 150 -2.66 9.40 -0.89
N GLY A 151 -1.67 9.23 -1.75
CA GLY A 151 -1.81 9.18 -3.20
C GLY A 151 -0.96 8.05 -3.75
N ILE A 152 -1.43 7.39 -4.80
CA ILE A 152 -0.72 6.26 -5.40
C ILE A 152 -0.22 6.64 -6.78
N CYS A 153 1.10 6.59 -7.00
CA CYS A 153 1.76 6.71 -8.29
C CYS A 153 1.24 7.91 -9.13
N TRP A 154 0.38 7.69 -10.11
CA TRP A 154 -0.12 8.73 -11.02
C TRP A 154 -0.97 9.80 -10.34
N ASP A 155 -1.56 9.53 -9.17
CA ASP A 155 -2.29 10.53 -8.38
C ASP A 155 -1.44 11.79 -8.11
N GLN A 156 -0.12 11.65 -7.98
CA GLN A 156 0.79 12.78 -7.75
C GLN A 156 0.81 13.84 -8.88
N TRP A 157 0.32 13.48 -10.06
CA TRP A 157 0.28 14.39 -11.22
C TRP A 157 -0.93 15.34 -11.17
N PHE A 158 -1.89 15.06 -10.29
CA PHE A 158 -3.13 15.79 -10.14
C PHE A 158 -3.07 16.63 -8.86
N PRO A 159 -3.02 17.97 -8.97
CA PRO A 159 -2.87 18.84 -7.79
C PRO A 159 -4.03 18.71 -6.81
N GLU A 160 -5.20 18.25 -7.25
CA GLU A 160 -6.37 18.00 -6.42
C GLU A 160 -6.09 16.93 -5.34
N ALA A 161 -5.23 15.94 -5.65
CA ALA A 161 -4.86 14.90 -4.70
C ALA A 161 -4.13 15.46 -3.47
N ALA A 162 -3.31 16.52 -3.65
CA ALA A 162 -2.54 17.13 -2.56
C ALA A 162 -3.30 18.28 -1.85
N ARG A 163 -4.35 18.80 -2.44
CA ARG A 163 -5.17 19.90 -1.88
C ARG A 163 -6.26 19.42 -0.97
#